data_ec45c57ed8ccc5fbb05f3ec6b2910b67
#
_entry.id   ec45c57ed8ccc5fbb05f3ec6b2910b67
#
_cell.length_a   1.000
_cell.length_b   1.000
_cell.length_c   1.000
_cell.angle_alpha   90.00
_cell.angle_beta   90.00
_cell.angle_gamma   90.00
#
_symmetry.space_group_name_H-M   'P 1'
#
loop_
_entity.id
_entity.type
_entity.pdbx_description
1 polymer ?
#
loop_
_entity_poly.entity_id
_entity_poly.type
_entity_poly.pdbx_seq_one_letter_code
_entity_poly.pdbx_strand_id
1 'polypeptide(L)'
;MDWDRLRETVSQSLNRKETLLALWSGDNSCHVATWRAGDTARVSESAIGPGPFIRPSTYGYWGLWGLEEEAPPGLWHGPRQRLRVTGRGTHLMPLGPVRADVAESIRYELAVFGDDIHGLRLYPGYKRRHVVQLMTGQSVDRALALAERITGTSPVAHAWAFSQAVEDAWDLQVPEPAAQFRTVLAELERLASHLGDLALLASSTGTVTAAADLYRQKEAVLRFNALLTGHRYLRGFVSPGGIRRAPHAGSADLAAMLDAVEREFASIRQALERTNSFLDRLHGAGQIPADQLSGLDLTGFVAKAAGMRADLRWDRPYGAYGALVAEREPCRVTQPDAFGRYWVRAEEVAQSVQFLRRLAWPRTTDAQFLSAPVNREEPGVGYGLVEAPRGRLFYRIEAAGDTVRHAVIDTASRRNWPAVPFAMAARNIMQDFPIIDASFALAVSSLDL
;
A
#
# COMPACT_ATOMS: atom_id res chain seq x y z
N MET A 1 4.23 30.62 4.15
CA MET A 1 4.56 30.21 2.76
C MET A 1 3.27 30.22 1.96
N ASP A 2 3.29 30.77 0.77
CA ASP A 2 2.17 30.77 -0.17
C ASP A 2 2.04 29.36 -0.77
N TRP A 3 0.96 28.68 -0.47
CA TRP A 3 0.70 27.31 -0.88
C TRP A 3 0.47 27.17 -2.37
N ASP A 4 -0.12 28.17 -2.98
CA ASP A 4 -0.34 28.17 -4.42
C ASP A 4 1.01 28.26 -5.16
N ARG A 5 1.95 29.04 -4.62
CA ARG A 5 3.31 29.16 -5.14
C ARG A 5 4.13 27.86 -4.96
N LEU A 6 3.97 27.16 -3.83
CA LEU A 6 4.62 25.85 -3.63
C LEU A 6 4.06 24.80 -4.58
N ARG A 7 2.74 24.78 -4.73
CA ARG A 7 2.03 23.90 -5.65
C ARG A 7 2.48 24.13 -7.10
N GLU A 8 2.57 25.38 -7.50
CA GLU A 8 3.07 25.78 -8.82
C GLU A 8 4.53 25.35 -8.99
N THR A 9 5.38 25.57 -7.98
CA THR A 9 6.80 25.16 -8.00
C THR A 9 6.96 23.65 -8.10
N VAL A 10 6.19 22.87 -7.32
CA VAL A 10 6.19 21.41 -7.42
C VAL A 10 5.67 20.95 -8.79
N SER A 11 4.60 21.54 -9.29
CA SER A 11 4.04 21.23 -10.61
C SER A 11 5.00 21.58 -11.75
N GLN A 12 5.75 22.67 -11.63
CA GLN A 12 6.78 23.07 -12.58
C GLN A 12 8.04 22.20 -12.51
N SER A 13 8.40 21.72 -11.31
CA SER A 13 9.54 20.82 -11.08
C SER A 13 9.21 19.38 -11.50
N LEU A 14 7.93 18.99 -11.49
CA LEU A 14 7.47 17.70 -11.95
C LEU A 14 7.21 17.77 -13.46
N ASN A 15 8.14 17.24 -14.23
CA ASN A 15 7.88 16.99 -15.65
C ASN A 15 6.66 16.04 -15.75
N ARG A 16 5.78 16.23 -16.78
CA ARG A 16 4.57 15.41 -16.99
C ARG A 16 4.81 13.88 -17.04
N LYS A 17 6.06 13.45 -17.16
CA LYS A 17 6.49 12.04 -17.16
C LYS A 17 7.04 11.57 -15.82
N GLU A 18 7.13 12.46 -14.83
CA GLU A 18 7.69 12.13 -13.52
C GLU A 18 6.59 11.77 -12.54
N THR A 19 6.86 10.76 -11.73
CA THR A 19 5.97 10.32 -10.65
C THR A 19 6.52 10.84 -9.32
N LEU A 20 5.71 11.57 -8.56
CA LEU A 20 6.04 11.98 -7.21
C LEU A 20 6.11 10.74 -6.31
N LEU A 21 7.27 10.50 -5.69
CA LEU A 21 7.48 9.37 -4.79
C LEU A 21 7.26 9.75 -3.33
N ALA A 22 7.81 10.88 -2.91
CA ALA A 22 7.65 11.39 -1.54
C ALA A 22 7.95 12.89 -1.47
N LEU A 23 7.41 13.51 -0.43
CA LEU A 23 7.68 14.89 -0.05
C LEU A 23 8.00 14.92 1.44
N TRP A 24 9.08 15.60 1.86
CA TRP A 24 9.43 15.73 3.28
C TRP A 24 10.15 17.06 3.56
N SER A 25 10.20 17.47 4.84
CA SER A 25 10.97 18.62 5.28
C SER A 25 12.34 18.19 5.82
N GLY A 26 13.41 18.85 5.38
CA GLY A 26 14.73 18.83 6.01
C GLY A 26 14.92 20.04 6.92
N ASP A 27 16.16 20.29 7.37
CA ASP A 27 16.50 21.29 8.41
C ASP A 27 16.09 22.72 8.07
N ASN A 28 15.97 23.10 6.80
CA ASN A 28 15.45 24.41 6.35
C ASN A 28 14.88 24.36 4.93
N SER A 29 14.57 23.18 4.42
CA SER A 29 14.11 23.01 3.05
C SER A 29 13.02 21.97 2.94
N CYS A 30 12.18 22.07 1.92
CA CYS A 30 11.27 21.01 1.50
C CYS A 30 11.94 20.20 0.39
N HIS A 31 11.91 18.90 0.52
CA HIS A 31 12.50 17.96 -0.42
C HIS A 31 11.42 17.16 -1.12
N VAL A 32 11.65 16.86 -2.38
CA VAL A 32 10.80 16.00 -3.20
C VAL A 32 11.63 14.88 -3.80
N ALA A 33 11.12 13.65 -3.75
CA ALA A 33 11.66 12.55 -4.53
C ALA A 33 10.73 12.26 -5.71
N THR A 34 11.29 12.17 -6.90
CA THR A 34 10.57 11.88 -8.13
C THR A 34 11.23 10.73 -8.89
N TRP A 35 10.46 10.08 -9.73
CA TRP A 35 10.91 9.05 -10.65
C TRP A 35 10.23 9.21 -12.00
N ARG A 36 10.99 8.99 -13.08
CA ARG A 36 10.48 9.05 -14.45
C ARG A 36 10.23 7.63 -14.99
N ALA A 37 9.06 7.39 -15.52
CA ALA A 37 8.72 6.14 -16.18
C ALA A 37 9.63 5.90 -17.40
N GLY A 38 10.27 4.72 -17.45
CA GLY A 38 11.23 4.36 -18.50
C GLY A 38 12.71 4.69 -18.16
N ASP A 39 12.97 5.38 -17.03
CA ASP A 39 14.33 5.54 -16.51
C ASP A 39 14.58 4.47 -15.45
N THR A 40 15.38 3.49 -15.77
CA THR A 40 15.62 2.32 -14.91
C THR A 40 16.58 2.62 -13.76
N ALA A 41 17.20 3.79 -13.72
CA ALA A 41 18.37 3.97 -12.89
C ALA A 41 18.22 4.86 -11.66
N ARG A 42 17.41 5.92 -11.62
CA ARG A 42 17.51 6.87 -10.50
C ARG A 42 16.19 7.52 -10.05
N VAL A 43 15.98 7.45 -8.74
CA VAL A 43 15.13 8.40 -8.02
C VAL A 43 15.86 9.73 -7.95
N SER A 44 15.22 10.81 -8.40
CA SER A 44 15.76 12.17 -8.28
C SER A 44 15.26 12.81 -6.99
N GLU A 45 16.17 13.35 -6.20
CA GLU A 45 15.85 14.15 -5.02
C GLU A 45 16.18 15.61 -5.30
N SER A 46 15.24 16.52 -5.02
CA SER A 46 15.42 17.96 -5.21
C SER A 46 14.90 18.74 -4.02
N ALA A 47 15.64 19.76 -3.62
CA ALA A 47 15.15 20.76 -2.66
C ALA A 47 14.29 21.80 -3.40
N ILE A 48 13.05 21.99 -2.97
CA ILE A 48 12.08 22.88 -3.63
C ILE A 48 11.90 24.25 -2.95
N GLY A 49 12.84 24.66 -2.14
CA GLY A 49 12.94 26.02 -1.59
C GLY A 49 13.14 26.08 -0.09
N PRO A 50 13.55 27.27 0.44
CA PRO A 50 13.64 27.49 1.86
C PRO A 50 12.24 27.59 2.44
N GLY A 51 11.97 26.81 3.46
CA GLY A 51 10.70 26.91 4.13
C GLY A 51 10.73 26.29 5.50
N PRO A 52 10.48 27.07 6.54
CA PRO A 52 10.52 26.54 7.88
C PRO A 52 9.38 25.59 8.21
N PHE A 53 8.34 25.40 7.42
CA PHE A 53 7.11 24.86 7.96
C PHE A 53 6.25 24.02 7.03
N ILE A 54 6.85 23.27 6.11
CA ILE A 54 6.17 22.08 5.70
C ILE A 54 6.61 20.98 6.68
N ARG A 55 5.92 20.89 7.81
CA ARG A 55 5.83 19.55 8.41
C ARG A 55 5.20 18.72 7.32
N PRO A 56 5.86 17.67 6.79
CA PRO A 56 5.17 16.76 5.92
C PRO A 56 3.95 16.37 6.71
N SER A 57 2.78 16.86 6.27
CA SER A 57 1.59 16.24 6.79
C SER A 57 1.83 14.78 6.54
N THR A 58 1.48 13.94 7.45
CA THR A 58 1.59 12.50 7.34
C THR A 58 1.07 11.96 6.00
N TYR A 59 0.65 12.81 5.08
CA TYR A 59 -0.17 12.54 3.91
C TYR A 59 0.42 12.94 2.56
N GLY A 60 1.73 13.05 2.46
CA GLY A 60 2.39 13.26 1.17
C GLY A 60 1.85 14.48 0.41
N TYR A 61 1.54 14.31 -0.84
CA TYR A 61 1.06 15.34 -1.77
C TYR A 61 -0.17 16.12 -1.27
N TRP A 62 -1.03 15.50 -0.44
CA TRP A 62 -2.21 16.12 0.15
C TRP A 62 -1.91 17.18 1.20
N GLY A 63 -0.72 17.19 1.77
CA GLY A 63 -0.25 18.29 2.58
C GLY A 63 -0.23 19.62 1.83
N LEU A 64 -0.13 19.61 0.52
CA LEU A 64 -0.17 20.80 -0.32
C LEU A 64 -1.57 21.39 -0.48
N TRP A 65 -2.64 20.63 -0.16
CA TRP A 65 -4.02 21.03 -0.40
C TRP A 65 -4.76 21.54 0.83
N GLY A 66 -4.22 21.38 2.04
CA GLY A 66 -4.99 21.61 3.25
C GLY A 66 -4.22 22.09 4.49
N LEU A 67 -3.03 22.65 4.37
CA LEU A 67 -2.29 23.15 5.52
C LEU A 67 -2.75 24.55 5.92
N GLU A 68 -3.32 24.66 7.09
CA GLU A 68 -3.39 25.88 7.87
C GLU A 68 -2.51 25.74 9.13
N GLU A 69 -1.93 26.86 9.57
CA GLU A 69 -0.80 26.99 10.48
C GLU A 69 -1.02 26.53 11.95
N GLU A 70 -2.22 26.10 12.34
CA GLU A 70 -2.56 25.94 13.77
C GLU A 70 -3.07 24.55 14.21
N ALA A 71 -2.71 23.48 13.50
CA ALA A 71 -3.10 22.16 13.99
C ALA A 71 -2.13 21.60 15.03
N PRO A 72 -2.62 21.09 16.18
CA PRO A 72 -1.75 20.41 17.13
C PRO A 72 -1.03 19.22 16.46
N PRO A 73 0.22 18.92 16.86
CA PRO A 73 0.97 17.83 16.29
C PRO A 73 0.22 16.51 16.48
N GLY A 74 -0.16 15.88 15.36
CA GLY A 74 -0.82 14.59 15.35
C GLY A 74 -2.25 14.53 14.82
N LEU A 75 -2.89 15.67 14.55
CA LEU A 75 -4.22 15.68 13.95
C LEU A 75 -4.13 15.93 12.44
N TRP A 76 -4.66 15.01 11.66
CA TRP A 76 -4.87 15.23 10.23
C TRP A 76 -6.12 16.09 10.04
N HIS A 77 -5.92 17.20 9.38
CA HIS A 77 -7.01 17.99 8.88
C HIS A 77 -7.00 17.80 7.36
N GLY A 78 -7.86 16.92 6.86
CA GLY A 78 -8.23 16.89 5.45
C GLY A 78 -8.70 18.30 5.01
N PRO A 79 -8.98 18.52 3.71
CA PRO A 79 -9.38 19.84 3.23
C PRO A 79 -10.40 20.41 4.19
N ARG A 80 -10.13 21.62 4.74
CA ARG A 80 -10.98 22.32 5.72
C ARG A 80 -12.31 22.81 5.13
N GLN A 81 -12.93 22.08 4.26
CA GLN A 81 -14.36 22.22 4.16
C GLN A 81 -14.90 21.68 5.50
N ARG A 82 -15.15 22.61 6.42
CA ARG A 82 -16.09 22.33 7.52
C ARG A 82 -17.28 21.72 6.81
N LEU A 83 -17.59 20.45 7.08
CA LEU A 83 -18.84 19.88 6.67
C LEU A 83 -19.93 20.79 7.26
N ARG A 84 -20.33 21.83 6.51
CA ARG A 84 -21.42 22.69 6.91
C ARG A 84 -22.69 21.93 6.62
N VAL A 85 -23.12 21.24 7.63
CA VAL A 85 -24.45 20.64 7.61
C VAL A 85 -25.43 21.76 7.88
N THR A 86 -26.04 22.28 6.84
CA THR A 86 -27.05 23.35 6.95
C THR A 86 -28.34 22.81 6.35
N GLY A 87 -29.44 22.96 7.10
CA GLY A 87 -30.77 22.55 6.67
C GLY A 87 -31.46 21.66 7.71
N ARG A 88 -32.80 21.70 7.69
CA ARG A 88 -33.62 20.88 8.58
C ARG A 88 -33.47 19.40 8.18
N GLY A 89 -33.12 18.54 9.14
CA GLY A 89 -32.94 17.11 8.92
C GLY A 89 -31.51 16.68 8.56
N THR A 90 -30.58 17.62 8.43
CA THR A 90 -29.15 17.30 8.28
C THR A 90 -28.46 17.19 9.64
N HIS A 91 -27.56 16.22 9.80
CA HIS A 91 -26.78 16.05 11.01
C HIS A 91 -25.40 15.44 10.74
N LEU A 92 -24.51 15.58 11.72
CA LEU A 92 -23.21 14.93 11.72
C LEU A 92 -23.30 13.62 12.52
N MET A 93 -22.89 12.52 11.90
CA MET A 93 -22.87 11.20 12.52
C MET A 93 -21.43 10.74 12.71
N PRO A 94 -20.93 10.66 13.96
CA PRO A 94 -19.62 10.13 14.25
C PRO A 94 -19.63 8.60 14.28
N LEU A 95 -18.61 7.97 13.66
CA LEU A 95 -18.32 6.54 13.75
C LEU A 95 -16.87 6.32 14.19
N GLY A 96 -16.67 5.47 15.18
CA GLY A 96 -15.36 5.23 15.74
C GLY A 96 -14.94 6.28 16.79
N PRO A 97 -13.65 6.31 17.23
CA PRO A 97 -12.50 5.55 16.71
C PRO A 97 -12.52 4.05 17.03
N VAL A 98 -13.29 3.62 18.01
CA VAL A 98 -13.49 2.22 18.38
C VAL A 98 -14.76 1.72 17.70
N ARG A 99 -14.64 0.65 16.94
CA ARG A 99 -15.73 0.02 16.21
C ARG A 99 -15.86 -1.45 16.63
N ALA A 100 -17.06 -2.01 16.50
CA ALA A 100 -17.31 -3.41 16.83
C ALA A 100 -16.75 -4.40 15.79
N ASP A 101 -16.46 -3.93 14.58
CA ASP A 101 -15.81 -4.69 13.53
C ASP A 101 -14.28 -4.77 13.73
N VAL A 102 -13.63 -5.68 13.01
CA VAL A 102 -12.17 -5.87 13.06
C VAL A 102 -11.46 -4.79 12.24
N ALA A 103 -11.81 -3.53 12.47
CA ALA A 103 -11.23 -2.39 11.79
C ALA A 103 -10.18 -1.70 12.67
N GLU A 104 -9.17 -1.12 12.03
CA GLU A 104 -8.20 -0.27 12.73
C GLU A 104 -8.86 1.03 13.22
N SER A 105 -8.37 1.56 14.33
CA SER A 105 -8.96 2.73 14.99
C SER A 105 -8.79 4.00 14.16
N ILE A 106 -9.88 4.49 13.62
CA ILE A 106 -10.02 5.79 12.95
C ILE A 106 -11.42 6.32 13.25
N ARG A 107 -11.57 7.64 13.44
CA ARG A 107 -12.88 8.27 13.56
C ARG A 107 -13.31 8.84 12.23
N TYR A 108 -14.52 8.50 11.85
CA TYR A 108 -15.25 9.07 10.71
C TYR A 108 -16.30 10.04 11.24
N GLU A 109 -16.51 11.13 10.55
CA GLU A 109 -17.61 12.05 10.80
C GLU A 109 -18.35 12.25 9.47
N LEU A 110 -19.55 11.70 9.40
CA LEU A 110 -20.38 11.71 8.20
C LEU A 110 -21.41 12.85 8.31
N ALA A 111 -21.53 13.64 7.25
CA ALA A 111 -22.64 14.56 7.07
C ALA A 111 -23.76 13.83 6.34
N VAL A 112 -24.89 13.65 7.01
CA VAL A 112 -26.02 12.87 6.49
C VAL A 112 -27.31 13.68 6.43
N PHE A 113 -28.16 13.39 5.46
CA PHE A 113 -29.54 13.85 5.36
C PHE A 113 -30.42 12.63 5.10
N GLY A 114 -31.24 12.24 6.09
CA GLY A 114 -31.85 10.92 6.07
C GLY A 114 -30.77 9.85 6.02
N ASP A 115 -30.83 8.98 5.02
CA ASP A 115 -29.81 7.94 4.78
C ASP A 115 -28.68 8.38 3.81
N ASP A 116 -28.85 9.53 3.14
CA ASP A 116 -27.89 9.99 2.14
C ASP A 116 -26.62 10.57 2.77
N ILE A 117 -25.46 10.14 2.29
CA ILE A 117 -24.15 10.65 2.71
C ILE A 117 -23.77 11.84 1.80
N HIS A 118 -23.70 13.03 2.39
CA HIS A 118 -23.29 14.26 1.71
C HIS A 118 -21.83 14.63 1.89
N GLY A 119 -21.16 14.02 2.87
CA GLY A 119 -19.76 14.30 3.12
C GLY A 119 -19.16 13.39 4.17
N LEU A 120 -17.84 13.29 4.13
CA LEU A 120 -17.05 12.53 5.10
C LEU A 120 -15.84 13.33 5.53
N ARG A 121 -15.61 13.39 6.84
CA ARG A 121 -14.36 13.84 7.42
C ARG A 121 -13.70 12.69 8.18
N LEU A 122 -12.40 12.56 7.97
CA LEU A 122 -11.57 11.53 8.58
C LEU A 122 -10.71 12.11 9.70
N TYR A 123 -10.62 11.40 10.82
CA TYR A 123 -9.75 11.75 11.94
C TYR A 123 -8.85 10.55 12.27
N PRO A 124 -7.68 10.43 11.62
CA PRO A 124 -6.66 9.44 11.96
C PRO A 124 -5.88 9.86 13.21
N GLY A 125 -4.77 9.17 13.51
CA GLY A 125 -3.90 9.46 14.65
C GLY A 125 -4.06 8.49 15.81
N TYR A 126 -5.13 7.70 15.81
CA TYR A 126 -5.40 6.72 16.89
C TYR A 126 -4.51 5.47 16.83
N LYS A 127 -3.85 5.22 15.69
CA LYS A 127 -2.87 4.14 15.49
C LYS A 127 -1.43 4.64 15.41
N ARG A 128 -1.18 5.88 15.76
CA ARG A 128 0.14 6.47 15.69
C ARG A 128 1.11 5.79 16.66
N ARG A 129 2.13 5.15 16.11
CA ARG A 129 3.16 4.42 16.87
C ARG A 129 4.53 5.03 16.73
N HIS A 130 4.64 6.16 16.02
CA HIS A 130 5.89 6.86 15.77
C HIS A 130 6.99 5.97 15.17
N VAL A 131 6.63 5.07 14.24
CA VAL A 131 7.54 4.04 13.72
C VAL A 131 8.76 4.65 13.05
N VAL A 132 8.59 5.74 12.29
CA VAL A 132 9.70 6.45 11.63
C VAL A 132 10.68 7.02 12.67
N GLN A 133 10.16 7.64 13.74
CA GLN A 133 11.00 8.16 14.82
C GLN A 133 11.70 7.03 15.59
N LEU A 134 11.00 5.90 15.80
CA LEU A 134 11.56 4.73 16.47
C LEU A 134 12.68 4.06 15.66
N MET A 135 12.69 4.19 14.33
CA MET A 135 13.76 3.68 13.46
C MET A 135 15.05 4.51 13.58
N THR A 136 14.92 5.80 13.84
CA THR A 136 16.06 6.71 13.93
C THR A 136 16.96 6.35 15.11
N GLY A 137 18.25 6.20 14.86
CA GLY A 137 19.25 5.79 15.84
C GLY A 137 19.29 4.29 16.13
N GLN A 138 18.44 3.47 15.49
CA GLN A 138 18.47 2.02 15.65
C GLN A 138 19.40 1.37 14.63
N SER A 139 19.85 0.14 14.98
CA SER A 139 20.54 -0.71 14.00
C SER A 139 19.63 -1.03 12.82
N VAL A 140 20.22 -1.28 11.65
CA VAL A 140 19.50 -1.66 10.43
C VAL A 140 18.57 -2.85 10.67
N ASP A 141 19.03 -3.87 11.40
CA ASP A 141 18.21 -5.04 11.76
C ASP A 141 17.01 -4.68 12.64
N ARG A 142 17.18 -3.78 13.61
CA ARG A 142 16.09 -3.34 14.47
C ARG A 142 15.08 -2.48 13.70
N ALA A 143 15.56 -1.60 12.85
CA ALA A 143 14.72 -0.76 11.99
C ALA A 143 13.94 -1.61 10.98
N LEU A 144 14.55 -2.63 10.38
CA LEU A 144 13.88 -3.61 9.53
C LEU A 144 12.76 -4.34 10.27
N ALA A 145 13.02 -4.77 11.50
CA ALA A 145 12.00 -5.42 12.32
C ALA A 145 10.83 -4.50 12.67
N LEU A 146 11.05 -3.18 12.77
CA LEU A 146 9.99 -2.17 12.90
C LEU A 146 9.22 -1.99 11.58
N ALA A 147 9.92 -1.96 10.44
CA ALA A 147 9.30 -1.85 9.12
C ALA A 147 8.28 -2.98 8.87
N GLU A 148 8.64 -4.23 9.14
CA GLU A 148 7.75 -5.39 9.00
C GLU A 148 6.49 -5.33 9.87
N ARG A 149 6.45 -4.42 10.85
CA ARG A 149 5.33 -4.28 11.80
C ARG A 149 4.47 -3.05 11.57
N ILE A 150 4.74 -2.29 10.52
CA ILE A 150 3.94 -1.12 10.15
C ILE A 150 2.49 -1.55 9.85
N THR A 151 2.32 -2.59 9.02
CA THR A 151 1.00 -3.16 8.76
C THR A 151 1.06 -4.69 8.68
N GLY A 152 0.01 -5.34 9.15
CA GLY A 152 -0.08 -6.81 9.14
C GLY A 152 -0.29 -7.42 7.76
N THR A 153 -0.66 -6.62 6.76
CA THR A 153 -1.02 -7.10 5.42
C THR A 153 0.10 -6.97 4.39
N SER A 154 1.22 -6.30 4.72
CA SER A 154 2.34 -6.10 3.81
C SER A 154 3.72 -6.10 4.49
N PRO A 155 4.03 -7.03 5.42
CA PRO A 155 5.33 -7.09 6.07
C PRO A 155 6.48 -7.36 5.10
N VAL A 156 6.29 -8.20 4.06
CA VAL A 156 7.31 -8.50 3.05
C VAL A 156 7.59 -7.28 2.19
N ALA A 157 6.56 -6.58 1.72
CA ALA A 157 6.74 -5.38 0.92
C ALA A 157 7.51 -4.30 1.70
N HIS A 158 7.19 -4.08 2.99
CA HIS A 158 7.92 -3.16 3.85
C HIS A 158 9.38 -3.60 4.07
N ALA A 159 9.61 -4.88 4.35
CA ALA A 159 10.96 -5.42 4.52
C ALA A 159 11.77 -5.29 3.24
N TRP A 160 11.17 -5.57 2.08
CA TRP A 160 11.85 -5.49 0.80
C TRP A 160 12.19 -4.04 0.40
N ALA A 161 11.23 -3.11 0.53
CA ALA A 161 11.47 -1.70 0.24
C ALA A 161 12.53 -1.09 1.17
N PHE A 162 12.49 -1.42 2.46
CA PHE A 162 13.53 -1.02 3.41
C PHE A 162 14.89 -1.60 3.02
N SER A 163 14.95 -2.91 2.70
CA SER A 163 16.19 -3.59 2.30
C SER A 163 16.75 -3.01 1.00
N GLN A 164 15.91 -2.73 -0.01
CA GLN A 164 16.36 -2.05 -1.23
C GLN A 164 16.97 -0.67 -0.93
N ALA A 165 16.37 0.10 -0.03
CA ALA A 165 16.91 1.40 0.33
C ALA A 165 18.28 1.31 1.02
N VAL A 166 18.48 0.32 1.87
CA VAL A 166 19.79 0.05 2.50
C VAL A 166 20.79 -0.49 1.46
N GLU A 167 20.36 -1.37 0.57
CA GLU A 167 21.17 -1.92 -0.52
C GLU A 167 21.65 -0.81 -1.47
N ASP A 168 20.76 0.11 -1.83
CA ASP A 168 21.09 1.29 -2.65
C ASP A 168 22.06 2.23 -1.93
N ALA A 169 21.84 2.51 -0.63
CA ALA A 169 22.73 3.34 0.18
C ALA A 169 24.14 2.76 0.30
N TRP A 170 24.28 1.45 0.34
CA TRP A 170 25.54 0.74 0.54
C TRP A 170 26.11 0.10 -0.74
N ASP A 171 25.44 0.26 -1.89
CA ASP A 171 25.81 -0.36 -3.16
C ASP A 171 25.96 -1.90 -3.05
N LEU A 172 24.98 -2.52 -2.35
CA LEU A 172 24.96 -3.96 -2.16
C LEU A 172 24.30 -4.65 -3.34
N GLN A 173 24.93 -5.68 -3.86
CA GLN A 173 24.35 -6.54 -4.89
C GLN A 173 23.57 -7.70 -4.24
N VAL A 174 22.33 -7.89 -4.63
CA VAL A 174 21.50 -9.00 -4.16
C VAL A 174 21.71 -10.20 -5.09
N PRO A 175 22.05 -11.39 -4.58
CA PRO A 175 22.15 -12.59 -5.39
C PRO A 175 20.83 -12.92 -6.09
N GLU A 176 20.90 -13.37 -7.34
CA GLU A 176 19.72 -13.70 -8.16
C GLU A 176 18.77 -14.68 -7.46
N PRO A 177 19.21 -15.78 -6.80
CA PRO A 177 18.31 -16.67 -6.09
C PRO A 177 17.54 -15.98 -4.97
N ALA A 178 18.16 -15.02 -4.27
CA ALA A 178 17.51 -14.25 -3.22
C ALA A 178 16.47 -13.25 -3.81
N ALA A 179 16.79 -12.61 -4.93
CA ALA A 179 15.88 -11.73 -5.64
C ALA A 179 14.64 -12.49 -6.15
N GLN A 180 14.84 -13.68 -6.71
CA GLN A 180 13.74 -14.57 -7.12
C GLN A 180 12.88 -14.97 -5.92
N PHE A 181 13.51 -15.36 -4.80
CA PHE A 181 12.77 -15.79 -3.63
C PHE A 181 12.00 -14.64 -2.96
N ARG A 182 12.55 -13.43 -2.92
CA ARG A 182 11.81 -12.24 -2.48
C ARG A 182 10.55 -12.01 -3.32
N THR A 183 10.61 -12.30 -4.62
CA THR A 183 9.44 -12.22 -5.52
C THR A 183 8.38 -13.28 -5.15
N VAL A 184 8.80 -14.51 -4.81
CA VAL A 184 7.90 -15.54 -4.29
C VAL A 184 7.20 -15.05 -3.02
N LEU A 185 7.94 -14.50 -2.05
CA LEU A 185 7.38 -14.01 -0.79
C LEU A 185 6.39 -12.85 -1.01
N ALA A 186 6.70 -11.94 -1.92
CA ALA A 186 5.83 -10.79 -2.24
C ALA A 186 4.51 -11.24 -2.90
N GLU A 187 4.54 -12.23 -3.78
CA GLU A 187 3.32 -12.74 -4.40
C GLU A 187 2.49 -13.61 -3.45
N LEU A 188 3.11 -14.36 -2.52
CA LEU A 188 2.41 -15.03 -1.43
C LEU A 188 1.73 -14.04 -0.47
N GLU A 189 2.40 -12.94 -0.15
CA GLU A 189 1.81 -11.85 0.63
C GLU A 189 0.63 -11.21 -0.09
N ARG A 190 0.76 -10.91 -1.39
CA ARG A 190 -0.30 -10.36 -2.23
C ARG A 190 -1.51 -11.29 -2.27
N LEU A 191 -1.28 -12.57 -2.51
CA LEU A 191 -2.32 -13.59 -2.54
C LEU A 191 -3.11 -13.63 -1.21
N ALA A 192 -2.41 -13.72 -0.08
CA ALA A 192 -3.04 -13.73 1.24
C ALA A 192 -3.77 -12.42 1.56
N SER A 193 -3.21 -11.27 1.16
CA SER A 193 -3.83 -9.95 1.37
C SER A 193 -5.12 -9.80 0.57
N HIS A 194 -5.10 -10.11 -0.73
CA HIS A 194 -6.27 -9.97 -1.58
C HIS A 194 -7.38 -10.96 -1.21
N LEU A 195 -7.07 -12.21 -0.88
CA LEU A 195 -8.07 -13.17 -0.38
C LEU A 195 -8.75 -12.64 0.89
N GLY A 196 -7.99 -12.02 1.80
CA GLY A 196 -8.55 -11.43 3.01
C GLY A 196 -9.40 -10.17 2.75
N ASP A 197 -8.96 -9.32 1.84
CA ASP A 197 -9.69 -8.10 1.48
C ASP A 197 -11.00 -8.43 0.71
N LEU A 198 -10.97 -9.44 -0.16
CA LEU A 198 -12.15 -9.96 -0.85
C LEU A 198 -13.14 -10.63 0.12
N ALA A 199 -12.63 -11.35 1.14
CA ALA A 199 -13.46 -11.92 2.19
C ALA A 199 -14.16 -10.84 3.02
N LEU A 200 -13.45 -9.77 3.39
CA LEU A 200 -14.03 -8.63 4.10
C LEU A 200 -15.13 -7.96 3.26
N LEU A 201 -14.88 -7.75 1.97
CA LEU A 201 -15.85 -7.17 1.05
C LEU A 201 -17.10 -8.07 0.89
N ALA A 202 -16.91 -9.37 0.73
CA ALA A 202 -18.02 -10.33 0.68
C ALA A 202 -18.83 -10.32 1.99
N SER A 203 -18.17 -10.24 3.13
CA SER A 203 -18.82 -10.10 4.44
C SER A 203 -19.66 -8.82 4.53
N SER A 204 -19.12 -7.68 4.05
CA SER A 204 -19.81 -6.38 4.10
C SER A 204 -21.06 -6.32 3.21
N THR A 205 -21.14 -7.17 2.18
CA THR A 205 -22.31 -7.29 1.32
C THR A 205 -23.32 -8.33 1.81
N GLY A 206 -23.02 -9.04 2.92
CA GLY A 206 -23.88 -10.10 3.46
C GLY A 206 -23.68 -11.47 2.80
N THR A 207 -22.70 -11.64 1.91
CA THR A 207 -22.37 -12.96 1.29
C THR A 207 -21.45 -13.77 2.19
N VAL A 208 -21.96 -14.15 3.37
CA VAL A 208 -21.19 -14.72 4.49
C VAL A 208 -20.51 -16.06 4.13
N THR A 209 -21.16 -16.90 3.35
CA THR A 209 -20.60 -18.20 2.92
C THR A 209 -19.34 -17.98 2.08
N ALA A 210 -19.42 -17.13 1.06
CA ALA A 210 -18.27 -16.80 0.23
C ALA A 210 -17.15 -16.14 1.05
N ALA A 211 -17.50 -15.27 2.01
CA ALA A 211 -16.53 -14.67 2.93
C ALA A 211 -15.79 -15.74 3.76
N ALA A 212 -16.51 -16.72 4.32
CA ALA A 212 -15.91 -17.81 5.08
C ALA A 212 -14.98 -18.66 4.22
N ASP A 213 -15.35 -18.97 2.99
CA ASP A 213 -14.52 -19.74 2.06
C ASP A 213 -13.25 -18.97 1.66
N LEU A 214 -13.35 -17.67 1.40
CA LEU A 214 -12.20 -16.81 1.11
C LEU A 214 -11.24 -16.71 2.32
N TYR A 215 -11.77 -16.60 3.54
CA TYR A 215 -10.93 -16.64 4.77
C TYR A 215 -10.25 -18.00 4.94
N ARG A 216 -10.92 -19.11 4.62
CA ARG A 216 -10.34 -20.45 4.64
C ARG A 216 -9.18 -20.57 3.64
N GLN A 217 -9.32 -19.99 2.44
CA GLN A 217 -8.22 -19.96 1.46
C GLN A 217 -7.05 -19.10 1.92
N LYS A 218 -7.34 -17.91 2.45
CA LYS A 218 -6.29 -17.10 3.10
C LYS A 218 -5.54 -17.88 4.16
N GLU A 219 -6.27 -18.62 4.99
CA GLU A 219 -5.67 -19.46 6.03
C GLU A 219 -4.76 -20.56 5.44
N ALA A 220 -5.14 -21.19 4.32
CA ALA A 220 -4.30 -22.16 3.62
C ALA A 220 -2.97 -21.54 3.17
N VAL A 221 -3.01 -20.33 2.58
CA VAL A 221 -1.80 -19.59 2.20
C VAL A 221 -0.95 -19.25 3.44
N LEU A 222 -1.55 -18.79 4.55
CA LEU A 222 -0.83 -18.45 5.78
C LEU A 222 -0.19 -19.67 6.44
N ARG A 223 -0.80 -20.87 6.36
CA ARG A 223 -0.20 -22.13 6.80
C ARG A 223 0.99 -22.53 5.93
N PHE A 224 0.84 -22.39 4.60
CA PHE A 224 1.97 -22.59 3.69
C PHE A 224 3.12 -21.62 3.98
N ASN A 225 2.83 -20.34 4.20
CA ASN A 225 3.84 -19.35 4.60
C ASN A 225 4.60 -19.78 5.87
N ALA A 226 3.88 -20.30 6.87
CA ALA A 226 4.49 -20.80 8.11
C ALA A 226 5.37 -22.03 7.85
N LEU A 227 4.93 -22.95 6.98
CA LEU A 227 5.73 -24.10 6.56
C LEU A 227 7.01 -23.64 5.84
N LEU A 228 6.87 -22.64 4.95
CA LEU A 228 7.95 -22.12 4.11
C LEU A 228 9.03 -21.39 4.90
N THR A 229 8.63 -20.54 5.85
CA THR A 229 9.53 -19.57 6.50
C THR A 229 9.57 -19.68 8.03
N GLY A 230 8.70 -20.49 8.63
CA GLY A 230 8.50 -20.53 10.09
C GLY A 230 7.61 -19.40 10.62
N HIS A 231 7.09 -18.49 9.75
CA HIS A 231 6.24 -17.39 10.15
C HIS A 231 5.08 -17.16 9.19
N ARG A 232 3.83 -17.15 9.69
CA ARG A 232 2.59 -17.02 8.89
C ARG A 232 2.55 -15.78 8.00
N TYR A 233 3.15 -14.67 8.45
CA TYR A 233 3.23 -13.40 7.75
C TYR A 233 4.62 -13.15 7.14
N LEU A 234 5.44 -14.19 6.95
CA LEU A 234 6.74 -14.14 6.28
C LEU A 234 7.76 -13.17 6.93
N ARG A 235 7.56 -12.75 8.19
CA ARG A 235 8.43 -11.81 8.89
C ARG A 235 9.79 -12.41 9.22
N GLY A 236 10.83 -11.56 9.25
CA GLY A 236 12.20 -11.94 9.61
C GLY A 236 12.88 -12.79 8.54
N PHE A 237 12.41 -12.75 7.29
CA PHE A 237 12.97 -13.53 6.20
C PHE A 237 13.77 -12.70 5.22
N VAL A 238 13.24 -11.55 4.77
CA VAL A 238 13.96 -10.58 3.94
C VAL A 238 14.97 -9.81 4.78
N SER A 239 16.15 -9.56 4.26
CA SER A 239 17.17 -8.69 4.89
C SER A 239 17.99 -7.99 3.81
N PRO A 240 18.65 -6.85 4.11
CA PRO A 240 19.60 -6.24 3.19
C PRO A 240 20.65 -7.25 2.71
N GLY A 241 20.91 -7.23 1.41
CA GLY A 241 21.80 -8.18 0.73
C GLY A 241 21.19 -9.53 0.37
N GLY A 242 19.90 -9.82 0.74
CA GLY A 242 19.26 -11.07 0.35
C GLY A 242 18.11 -11.53 1.23
N ILE A 243 18.16 -12.77 1.65
CA ILE A 243 17.25 -13.39 2.63
C ILE A 243 18.07 -14.08 3.72
N ARG A 244 17.52 -14.20 4.93
CA ARG A 244 18.27 -14.64 6.12
C ARG A 244 18.59 -16.15 6.14
N ARG A 245 17.81 -16.97 5.44
CA ARG A 245 17.96 -18.44 5.44
C ARG A 245 17.26 -19.06 4.25
N ALA A 246 17.57 -20.30 3.92
CA ALA A 246 16.86 -21.08 2.91
C ALA A 246 15.41 -21.40 3.33
N PRO A 247 14.49 -21.55 2.35
CA PRO A 247 13.11 -21.96 2.61
C PRO A 247 13.04 -23.41 3.11
N HIS A 248 12.09 -23.70 3.99
CA HIS A 248 11.87 -25.06 4.51
C HIS A 248 10.95 -25.92 3.62
N ALA A 249 10.03 -25.30 2.86
CA ALA A 249 9.12 -26.01 1.96
C ALA A 249 9.69 -26.08 0.53
N GLY A 250 9.23 -27.06 -0.23
CA GLY A 250 9.65 -27.29 -1.63
C GLY A 250 8.66 -26.76 -2.66
N SER A 251 9.05 -26.86 -3.94
CA SER A 251 8.18 -26.50 -5.09
C SER A 251 6.92 -27.36 -5.18
N ALA A 252 6.98 -28.62 -4.75
CA ALA A 252 5.82 -29.51 -4.74
C ALA A 252 4.74 -29.04 -3.74
N ASP A 253 5.14 -28.59 -2.56
CA ASP A 253 4.23 -28.07 -1.55
C ASP A 253 3.57 -26.78 -2.04
N LEU A 254 4.34 -25.90 -2.72
CA LEU A 254 3.80 -24.70 -3.37
C LEU A 254 2.79 -25.06 -4.44
N ALA A 255 3.12 -25.99 -5.34
CA ALA A 255 2.24 -26.40 -6.41
C ALA A 255 0.90 -26.95 -5.88
N ALA A 256 0.94 -27.83 -4.88
CA ALA A 256 -0.26 -28.38 -4.26
C ALA A 256 -1.15 -27.29 -3.62
N MET A 257 -0.56 -26.34 -2.93
CA MET A 257 -1.29 -25.21 -2.35
C MET A 257 -1.92 -24.33 -3.44
N LEU A 258 -1.16 -24.01 -4.52
CA LEU A 258 -1.66 -23.20 -5.63
C LEU A 258 -2.81 -23.89 -6.39
N ASP A 259 -2.74 -25.21 -6.61
CA ASP A 259 -3.81 -25.98 -7.27
C ASP A 259 -5.12 -25.91 -6.46
N ALA A 260 -5.02 -26.00 -5.14
CA ALA A 260 -6.19 -25.88 -4.27
C ALA A 260 -6.77 -24.45 -4.31
N VAL A 261 -5.93 -23.44 -4.15
CA VAL A 261 -6.36 -22.03 -4.15
C VAL A 261 -6.99 -21.66 -5.49
N GLU A 262 -6.37 -21.99 -6.62
CA GLU A 262 -6.87 -21.62 -7.95
C GLU A 262 -8.25 -22.23 -8.23
N ARG A 263 -8.41 -23.54 -8.00
CA ARG A 263 -9.67 -24.25 -8.23
C ARG A 263 -10.80 -23.72 -7.36
N GLU A 264 -10.54 -23.55 -6.07
CA GLU A 264 -11.56 -23.10 -5.13
C GLU A 264 -11.89 -21.63 -5.33
N PHE A 265 -10.90 -20.77 -5.56
CA PHE A 265 -11.11 -19.35 -5.84
C PHE A 265 -11.94 -19.13 -7.10
N ALA A 266 -11.69 -19.88 -8.18
CA ALA A 266 -12.49 -19.80 -9.39
C ALA A 266 -13.97 -20.12 -9.13
N SER A 267 -14.25 -21.13 -8.30
CA SER A 267 -15.62 -21.50 -7.92
C SER A 267 -16.31 -20.41 -7.08
N ILE A 268 -15.59 -19.85 -6.08
CA ILE A 268 -16.12 -18.77 -5.23
C ILE A 268 -16.39 -17.52 -6.05
N ARG A 269 -15.44 -17.12 -6.90
CA ARG A 269 -15.57 -15.97 -7.80
C ARG A 269 -16.79 -16.12 -8.71
N GLN A 270 -16.96 -17.28 -9.33
CA GLN A 270 -18.12 -17.57 -10.18
C GLN A 270 -19.44 -17.48 -9.40
N ALA A 271 -19.47 -17.98 -8.16
CA ALA A 271 -20.66 -17.88 -7.31
C ALA A 271 -20.99 -16.43 -6.96
N LEU A 272 -20.00 -15.61 -6.57
CA LEU A 272 -20.17 -14.19 -6.30
C LEU A 272 -20.67 -13.41 -7.53
N GLU A 273 -20.05 -13.63 -8.70
CA GLU A 273 -20.39 -12.96 -9.95
C GLU A 273 -21.74 -13.41 -10.55
N ARG A 274 -22.34 -14.49 -10.05
CA ARG A 274 -23.71 -14.91 -10.35
C ARG A 274 -24.74 -14.43 -9.33
N THR A 275 -24.31 -13.83 -8.23
CA THR A 275 -25.19 -13.36 -7.16
C THR A 275 -25.57 -11.90 -7.41
N ASN A 276 -26.77 -11.67 -7.96
CA ASN A 276 -27.24 -10.32 -8.30
C ASN A 276 -27.16 -9.35 -7.11
N SER A 277 -27.57 -9.78 -5.92
CA SER A 277 -27.51 -8.93 -4.71
C SER A 277 -26.08 -8.53 -4.31
N PHE A 278 -25.08 -9.35 -4.63
CA PHE A 278 -23.67 -8.97 -4.45
C PHE A 278 -23.26 -7.91 -5.46
N LEU A 279 -23.55 -8.12 -6.74
CA LEU A 279 -23.20 -7.21 -7.81
C LEU A 279 -23.90 -5.85 -7.66
N ASP A 280 -25.21 -5.85 -7.39
CA ASP A 280 -26.02 -4.64 -7.23
C ASP A 280 -25.48 -3.74 -6.09
N ARG A 281 -24.94 -4.33 -5.03
CA ARG A 281 -24.35 -3.60 -3.92
C ARG A 281 -22.94 -3.05 -4.19
N LEU A 282 -22.24 -3.57 -5.20
CA LEU A 282 -20.90 -3.12 -5.55
C LEU A 282 -20.91 -2.05 -6.66
N HIS A 283 -21.82 -2.19 -7.64
CA HIS A 283 -21.90 -1.28 -8.76
C HIS A 283 -22.39 0.11 -8.31
N GLY A 284 -21.58 1.12 -8.60
CA GLY A 284 -21.83 2.52 -8.22
C GLY A 284 -21.47 2.86 -6.78
N ALA A 285 -21.36 1.88 -5.86
CA ALA A 285 -21.00 2.16 -4.47
C ALA A 285 -19.55 2.68 -4.36
N GLY A 286 -19.39 3.81 -3.71
CA GLY A 286 -18.08 4.42 -3.52
C GLY A 286 -17.35 4.76 -4.81
N GLN A 287 -18.07 5.26 -5.80
CA GLN A 287 -17.51 5.73 -7.06
C GLN A 287 -16.67 6.99 -6.82
N ILE A 288 -15.42 7.00 -7.29
CA ILE A 288 -14.59 8.21 -7.26
C ILE A 288 -15.04 9.09 -8.45
N PRO A 289 -15.46 10.34 -8.21
CA PRO A 289 -15.90 11.24 -9.28
C PRO A 289 -14.76 11.49 -10.29
N ALA A 290 -15.09 11.51 -11.58
CA ALA A 290 -14.11 11.64 -12.66
C ALA A 290 -13.30 12.95 -12.61
N ASP A 291 -13.93 14.05 -12.18
CA ASP A 291 -13.29 15.35 -11.99
C ASP A 291 -12.27 15.38 -10.84
N GLN A 292 -12.38 14.43 -9.89
CA GLN A 292 -11.44 14.31 -8.78
C GLN A 292 -10.23 13.43 -9.11
N LEU A 293 -10.34 12.52 -10.10
CA LEU A 293 -9.30 11.55 -10.42
C LEU A 293 -7.95 12.19 -10.78
N SER A 294 -7.96 13.30 -11.50
CA SER A 294 -6.73 14.01 -11.93
C SER A 294 -5.98 14.69 -10.79
N GLY A 295 -6.68 15.00 -9.69
CA GLY A 295 -6.09 15.61 -8.48
C GLY A 295 -5.61 14.61 -7.44
N LEU A 296 -5.85 13.31 -7.64
CA LEU A 296 -5.53 12.23 -6.71
C LEU A 296 -4.31 11.45 -7.22
N ASP A 297 -3.30 11.29 -6.38
CA ASP A 297 -2.15 10.43 -6.67
C ASP A 297 -2.44 8.98 -6.26
N LEU A 298 -3.42 8.38 -6.93
CA LEU A 298 -3.87 7.02 -6.66
C LEU A 298 -2.81 5.99 -7.05
N THR A 299 -2.81 4.87 -6.35
CA THR A 299 -1.88 3.76 -6.62
C THR A 299 -2.54 2.40 -6.41
N GLY A 300 -1.91 1.35 -6.94
CA GLY A 300 -2.34 -0.03 -6.80
C GLY A 300 -3.74 -0.28 -7.37
N PHE A 301 -4.48 -1.18 -6.72
CA PHE A 301 -5.80 -1.59 -7.22
C PHE A 301 -6.83 -0.44 -7.28
N VAL A 302 -6.69 0.61 -6.49
CA VAL A 302 -7.57 1.80 -6.56
C VAL A 302 -7.35 2.56 -7.87
N ALA A 303 -6.08 2.79 -8.23
CA ALA A 303 -5.71 3.43 -9.49
C ALA A 303 -6.10 2.56 -10.70
N LYS A 304 -5.86 1.25 -10.62
CA LYS A 304 -6.22 0.29 -11.67
C LYS A 304 -7.72 0.19 -11.90
N ALA A 305 -8.53 0.28 -10.84
CA ALA A 305 -9.99 0.37 -10.93
C ALA A 305 -10.45 1.65 -11.64
N ALA A 306 -9.66 2.73 -11.54
CA ALA A 306 -9.89 3.99 -12.26
C ALA A 306 -9.30 4.01 -13.69
N GLY A 307 -8.84 2.88 -14.22
CA GLY A 307 -8.27 2.76 -15.56
C GLY A 307 -6.81 3.17 -15.69
N MET A 308 -6.16 3.56 -14.59
CA MET A 308 -4.77 4.00 -14.62
C MET A 308 -3.82 2.81 -14.75
N ARG A 309 -2.74 2.98 -15.54
CA ARG A 309 -1.60 2.07 -15.52
C ARG A 309 -0.68 2.49 -14.39
N ALA A 310 -0.76 1.83 -13.26
CA ALA A 310 -0.01 2.16 -12.06
C ALA A 310 0.43 0.88 -11.33
N ASP A 311 1.56 0.30 -11.75
CA ASP A 311 2.11 -0.91 -11.14
C ASP A 311 3.62 -0.97 -11.33
N LEU A 312 4.37 -0.85 -10.24
CA LEU A 312 5.83 -0.87 -10.26
C LEU A 312 6.42 -2.19 -10.77
N ARG A 313 5.68 -3.28 -10.71
CA ARG A 313 6.13 -4.56 -11.27
C ARG A 313 6.33 -4.48 -12.78
N TRP A 314 5.55 -3.63 -13.48
CA TRP A 314 5.65 -3.34 -14.93
C TRP A 314 6.43 -2.08 -15.23
N ASP A 315 6.20 -1.02 -14.46
CA ASP A 315 6.76 0.31 -14.77
C ASP A 315 8.25 0.39 -14.41
N ARG A 316 8.66 -0.33 -13.35
CA ARG A 316 10.05 -0.43 -12.88
C ARG A 316 10.31 -1.85 -12.36
N PRO A 317 10.44 -2.86 -13.22
CA PRO A 317 10.61 -4.24 -12.79
C PRO A 317 11.81 -4.41 -11.86
N TYR A 318 11.60 -5.14 -10.78
CA TYR A 318 12.60 -5.44 -9.75
C TYR A 318 12.49 -6.92 -9.35
N GLY A 319 13.53 -7.47 -8.70
CA GLY A 319 13.59 -8.90 -8.39
C GLY A 319 13.45 -9.74 -9.66
N ALA A 320 12.55 -10.71 -9.65
CA ALA A 320 12.26 -11.55 -10.82
C ALA A 320 11.09 -11.05 -11.68
N TYR A 321 10.51 -9.88 -11.39
CA TYR A 321 9.34 -9.41 -12.13
C TYR A 321 9.59 -9.15 -13.61
N GLY A 322 10.80 -8.72 -13.99
CA GLY A 322 11.11 -8.44 -15.40
C GLY A 322 10.75 -9.58 -16.34
N ALA A 323 11.09 -10.81 -15.99
CA ALA A 323 10.76 -12.01 -16.75
C ALA A 323 9.28 -12.41 -16.67
N LEU A 324 8.58 -12.03 -15.61
CA LEU A 324 7.17 -12.40 -15.39
C LEU A 324 6.19 -11.50 -16.15
N VAL A 325 6.52 -10.21 -16.27
CA VAL A 325 5.62 -9.19 -16.81
C VAL A 325 5.80 -8.91 -18.31
N ALA A 326 6.88 -9.40 -18.92
CA ALA A 326 7.28 -9.07 -20.31
C ALA A 326 6.18 -9.34 -21.35
N GLU A 327 5.33 -10.33 -21.13
CA GLU A 327 4.29 -10.77 -22.06
C GLU A 327 2.87 -10.34 -21.65
N ARG A 328 2.73 -9.48 -20.66
CA ARG A 328 1.42 -9.15 -20.07
C ARG A 328 1.30 -7.69 -19.75
N GLU A 329 0.09 -7.16 -19.83
CA GLU A 329 -0.26 -5.85 -19.30
C GLU A 329 -0.79 -5.98 -17.87
N PRO A 330 -0.63 -4.95 -17.00
CA PRO A 330 -1.26 -4.92 -15.71
C PRO A 330 -2.79 -4.93 -15.85
N CYS A 331 -3.48 -5.69 -15.00
CA CYS A 331 -4.93 -5.71 -14.98
C CYS A 331 -5.46 -4.31 -14.61
N ARG A 332 -6.46 -3.81 -15.33
CA ARG A 332 -7.12 -2.54 -15.05
C ARG A 332 -8.52 -2.53 -15.63
N VAL A 333 -9.39 -1.72 -15.03
CA VAL A 333 -10.75 -1.49 -15.51
C VAL A 333 -11.11 -0.02 -15.29
N THR A 334 -11.91 0.56 -16.17
CA THR A 334 -12.37 1.96 -16.03
C THR A 334 -13.71 1.98 -15.29
N GLN A 335 -13.68 1.57 -14.02
CA GLN A 335 -14.84 1.51 -13.14
C GLN A 335 -14.38 1.83 -11.70
N PRO A 336 -14.27 3.12 -11.32
CA PRO A 336 -13.68 3.55 -10.06
C PRO A 336 -14.63 3.41 -8.85
N ASP A 337 -15.40 2.32 -8.78
CA ASP A 337 -16.33 1.98 -7.71
C ASP A 337 -15.89 0.72 -6.93
N ALA A 338 -16.74 0.21 -6.05
CA ALA A 338 -16.45 -0.97 -5.26
C ALA A 338 -16.31 -2.23 -6.15
N PHE A 339 -17.09 -2.33 -7.24
CA PHE A 339 -16.98 -3.44 -8.17
C PHE A 339 -15.63 -3.44 -8.90
N GLY A 340 -15.19 -2.30 -9.42
CA GLY A 340 -13.88 -2.22 -10.08
C GLY A 340 -12.73 -2.57 -9.13
N ARG A 341 -12.79 -2.11 -7.86
CA ARG A 341 -11.82 -2.49 -6.83
C ARG A 341 -11.88 -3.96 -6.44
N TYR A 342 -13.05 -4.60 -6.47
CA TYR A 342 -13.22 -6.04 -6.35
C TYR A 342 -12.57 -6.76 -7.52
N TRP A 343 -12.93 -6.38 -8.74
CA TRP A 343 -12.50 -7.04 -9.97
C TRP A 343 -10.97 -7.05 -10.11
N VAL A 344 -10.32 -5.89 -9.90
CA VAL A 344 -8.85 -5.79 -9.98
C VAL A 344 -8.19 -6.76 -9.00
N ARG A 345 -8.67 -6.84 -7.74
CA ARG A 345 -8.10 -7.77 -6.76
C ARG A 345 -8.33 -9.24 -7.11
N ALA A 346 -9.50 -9.56 -7.67
CA ALA A 346 -9.78 -10.91 -8.14
C ALA A 346 -8.85 -11.32 -9.30
N GLU A 347 -8.56 -10.41 -10.22
CA GLU A 347 -7.57 -10.63 -11.29
C GLU A 347 -6.14 -10.74 -10.73
N GLU A 348 -5.78 -9.93 -9.74
CA GLU A 348 -4.46 -10.01 -9.11
C GLU A 348 -4.25 -11.31 -8.32
N VAL A 349 -5.30 -11.91 -7.74
CA VAL A 349 -5.24 -13.27 -7.17
C VAL A 349 -4.84 -14.29 -8.23
N ALA A 350 -5.53 -14.30 -9.37
CA ALA A 350 -5.22 -15.21 -10.47
C ALA A 350 -3.80 -14.96 -11.04
N GLN A 351 -3.41 -13.69 -11.15
CA GLN A 351 -2.09 -13.28 -11.62
C GLN A 351 -0.99 -13.73 -10.67
N SER A 352 -1.17 -13.59 -9.34
CA SER A 352 -0.20 -14.05 -8.34
C SER A 352 0.01 -15.56 -8.41
N VAL A 353 -1.07 -16.34 -8.58
CA VAL A 353 -0.97 -17.80 -8.79
C VAL A 353 -0.11 -18.10 -10.03
N GLN A 354 -0.35 -17.41 -11.14
CA GLN A 354 0.40 -17.60 -12.38
C GLN A 354 1.88 -17.21 -12.23
N PHE A 355 2.19 -16.12 -11.55
CA PHE A 355 3.57 -15.70 -11.28
C PHE A 355 4.29 -16.72 -10.41
N LEU A 356 3.66 -17.17 -9.34
CA LEU A 356 4.22 -18.20 -8.46
C LEU A 356 4.51 -19.52 -9.18
N ARG A 357 3.69 -19.92 -10.16
CA ARG A 357 3.94 -21.11 -10.98
C ARG A 357 5.11 -20.95 -11.95
N ARG A 358 5.37 -19.73 -12.44
CA ARG A 358 6.46 -19.43 -13.39
C ARG A 358 7.80 -19.19 -12.72
N LEU A 359 7.80 -18.85 -11.43
CA LEU A 359 9.02 -18.60 -10.68
C LEU A 359 9.77 -19.91 -10.45
N ALA A 360 11.04 -19.93 -10.87
CA ALA A 360 11.92 -21.05 -10.57
C ALA A 360 12.12 -21.16 -9.05
N TRP A 361 11.91 -22.37 -8.52
CA TRP A 361 12.21 -22.61 -7.12
C TRP A 361 13.72 -22.71 -6.94
N PRO A 362 14.35 -21.84 -6.15
CA PRO A 362 15.80 -21.86 -6.01
C PRO A 362 16.26 -23.16 -5.32
N ARG A 363 17.11 -23.93 -6.01
CA ARG A 363 17.78 -25.11 -5.48
C ARG A 363 19.17 -24.69 -5.01
N THR A 364 19.25 -24.01 -3.86
CA THR A 364 20.50 -23.39 -3.43
C THR A 364 20.75 -23.64 -1.95
N THR A 365 22.03 -23.61 -1.56
CA THR A 365 22.45 -23.65 -0.16
C THR A 365 22.31 -22.25 0.47
N ASP A 366 22.22 -22.17 1.80
CA ASP A 366 22.06 -20.91 2.53
C ASP A 366 23.08 -19.84 2.15
N ALA A 367 24.33 -20.23 1.87
CA ALA A 367 25.40 -19.30 1.52
C ALA A 367 25.17 -18.52 0.21
N GLN A 368 24.26 -18.99 -0.66
CA GLN A 368 23.95 -18.35 -1.95
C GLN A 368 22.83 -17.32 -1.85
N PHE A 369 22.20 -17.16 -0.69
CA PHE A 369 21.11 -16.23 -0.48
C PHE A 369 21.52 -14.89 0.12
N LEU A 370 22.74 -14.75 0.61
CA LEU A 370 23.25 -13.52 1.21
C LEU A 370 24.46 -13.01 0.45
N SER A 371 24.50 -11.72 0.19
CA SER A 371 25.74 -11.03 -0.18
C SER A 371 26.62 -10.82 1.07
N ALA A 372 27.92 -10.65 0.86
CA ALA A 372 28.80 -10.27 1.93
C ALA A 372 28.39 -8.91 2.51
N PRO A 373 28.28 -8.75 3.82
CA PRO A 373 27.94 -7.47 4.42
C PRO A 373 29.04 -6.46 4.11
N VAL A 374 28.64 -5.31 3.54
CA VAL A 374 29.51 -4.14 3.38
C VAL A 374 29.11 -3.14 4.46
N ASN A 375 29.98 -2.90 5.41
CA ASN A 375 29.78 -1.88 6.43
C ASN A 375 30.49 -0.60 5.96
N ARG A 376 29.72 0.42 5.58
CA ARG A 376 30.25 1.75 5.24
C ARG A 376 30.05 2.67 6.43
N GLU A 377 31.14 3.17 6.98
CA GLU A 377 31.07 4.15 8.10
C GLU A 377 30.52 5.49 7.67
N GLU A 378 30.77 5.88 6.40
CA GLU A 378 30.23 7.11 5.82
C GLU A 378 28.71 7.03 5.59
N PRO A 379 27.99 8.12 5.85
CA PRO A 379 26.56 8.17 5.57
C PRO A 379 26.25 7.95 4.09
N GLY A 380 25.34 7.03 3.82
CA GLY A 380 24.77 6.80 2.51
C GLY A 380 23.25 7.01 2.51
N VAL A 381 22.72 7.50 1.41
CA VAL A 381 21.28 7.65 1.18
C VAL A 381 20.87 6.70 0.09
N GLY A 382 19.83 5.93 0.33
CA GLY A 382 19.29 5.03 -0.69
C GLY A 382 17.77 4.97 -0.69
N TYR A 383 17.24 4.42 -1.78
CA TYR A 383 15.82 4.41 -2.10
C TYR A 383 15.32 3.00 -2.37
N GLY A 384 14.14 2.69 -1.84
CA GLY A 384 13.44 1.44 -2.09
C GLY A 384 12.05 1.67 -2.62
N LEU A 385 11.69 0.93 -3.67
CA LEU A 385 10.40 1.02 -4.36
C LEU A 385 9.86 -0.37 -4.63
N VAL A 386 8.70 -0.67 -4.06
CA VAL A 386 8.05 -1.97 -4.18
C VAL A 386 6.55 -1.79 -4.40
N GLU A 387 5.96 -2.62 -5.22
CA GLU A 387 4.51 -2.73 -5.35
C GLU A 387 3.96 -3.65 -4.26
N ALA A 388 3.50 -3.07 -3.16
CA ALA A 388 2.79 -3.80 -2.11
C ALA A 388 1.39 -4.25 -2.59
N PRO A 389 0.68 -5.14 -1.88
CA PRO A 389 -0.67 -5.56 -2.27
C PRO A 389 -1.67 -4.40 -2.47
N ARG A 390 -1.48 -3.29 -1.77
CA ARG A 390 -2.32 -2.09 -1.88
C ARG A 390 -1.81 -1.04 -2.86
N GLY A 391 -0.59 -1.23 -3.41
CA GLY A 391 0.04 -0.33 -4.37
C GLY A 391 1.44 0.11 -3.96
N ARG A 392 1.91 1.18 -4.55
CA ARG A 392 3.28 1.68 -4.41
C ARG A 392 3.67 1.95 -2.96
N LEU A 393 4.84 1.44 -2.59
CA LEU A 393 5.52 1.66 -1.33
C LEU A 393 6.91 2.24 -1.60
N PHE A 394 7.23 3.34 -0.94
CA PHE A 394 8.49 4.04 -1.06
C PHE A 394 9.19 4.13 0.29
N TYR A 395 10.51 3.91 0.28
CA TYR A 395 11.43 4.15 1.38
C TYR A 395 12.59 5.01 0.92
N ARG A 396 12.97 6.00 1.72
CA ARG A 396 14.27 6.66 1.69
C ARG A 396 14.93 6.39 3.04
N ILE A 397 16.10 5.81 3.01
CA ILE A 397 16.88 5.51 4.21
C ILE A 397 18.22 6.22 4.10
N GLU A 398 18.60 6.91 5.16
CA GLU A 398 19.95 7.39 5.38
C GLU A 398 20.56 6.53 6.48
N ALA A 399 21.65 5.83 6.16
CA ALA A 399 22.35 4.94 7.07
C ALA A 399 23.84 5.25 7.13
N ALA A 400 24.43 5.10 8.31
CA ALA A 400 25.87 5.20 8.53
C ALA A 400 26.32 4.09 9.47
N GLY A 401 27.32 3.33 9.08
CA GLY A 401 27.63 2.06 9.75
C GLY A 401 26.39 1.18 9.77
N ASP A 402 26.09 0.53 10.87
CA ASP A 402 24.87 -0.25 11.09
C ASP A 402 23.69 0.59 11.63
N THR A 403 23.71 1.90 11.48
CA THR A 403 22.71 2.77 12.13
C THR A 403 21.87 3.54 11.11
N VAL A 404 20.54 3.47 11.25
CA VAL A 404 19.60 4.32 10.50
C VAL A 404 19.60 5.72 11.09
N ARG A 405 20.02 6.73 10.31
CA ARG A 405 20.05 8.14 10.70
C ARG A 405 18.73 8.84 10.45
N HIS A 406 18.14 8.54 9.29
CA HIS A 406 16.86 9.13 8.89
C HIS A 406 16.07 8.16 8.00
N ALA A 407 14.75 8.17 8.14
CA ALA A 407 13.85 7.39 7.31
C ALA A 407 12.67 8.24 6.82
N VAL A 408 12.31 8.06 5.55
CA VAL A 408 11.05 8.56 4.98
C VAL A 408 10.30 7.39 4.39
N ILE A 409 9.03 7.26 4.74
CA ILE A 409 8.18 6.17 4.28
C ILE A 409 6.91 6.76 3.68
N ASP A 410 6.58 6.36 2.46
CA ASP A 410 5.31 6.71 1.83
C ASP A 410 4.59 5.45 1.35
N THR A 411 3.34 5.29 1.76
CA THR A 411 2.58 4.04 1.60
C THR A 411 1.40 4.20 0.65
N ALA A 412 0.99 3.12 0.02
CA ALA A 412 -0.19 3.09 -0.84
C ALA A 412 -1.47 3.55 -0.12
N SER A 413 -1.66 3.14 1.14
CA SER A 413 -2.83 3.57 1.93
C SER A 413 -2.84 5.08 2.12
N ARG A 414 -1.68 5.67 2.40
CA ARG A 414 -1.51 7.10 2.58
C ARG A 414 -1.93 7.89 1.35
N ARG A 415 -1.64 7.37 0.15
CA ARG A 415 -2.00 7.98 -1.14
C ARG A 415 -3.47 7.78 -1.51
N ASN A 416 -4.06 6.66 -1.11
CA ASN A 416 -5.42 6.32 -1.48
C ASN A 416 -6.49 6.82 -0.49
N TRP A 417 -6.15 7.04 0.80
CA TRP A 417 -7.09 7.56 1.80
C TRP A 417 -7.81 8.84 1.37
N PRO A 418 -7.15 9.79 0.70
CA PRO A 418 -7.77 11.02 0.22
C PRO A 418 -8.94 10.81 -0.76
N ALA A 419 -9.00 9.69 -1.45
CA ALA A 419 -10.12 9.38 -2.34
C ALA A 419 -11.40 8.97 -1.58
N VAL A 420 -11.27 8.47 -0.35
CA VAL A 420 -12.39 7.93 0.42
C VAL A 420 -13.49 8.96 0.69
N PRO A 421 -13.20 10.22 1.11
CA PRO A 421 -14.23 11.23 1.28
C PRO A 421 -15.03 11.53 0.01
N PHE A 422 -14.36 11.59 -1.15
CA PHE A 422 -15.03 11.84 -2.43
C PHE A 422 -15.89 10.65 -2.85
N ALA A 423 -15.34 9.45 -2.73
CA ALA A 423 -16.08 8.22 -3.02
C ALA A 423 -17.28 8.03 -2.09
N MET A 424 -17.15 8.39 -0.81
CA MET A 424 -18.23 8.25 0.17
C MET A 424 -19.38 9.22 -0.09
N ALA A 425 -19.08 10.46 -0.47
CA ALA A 425 -20.08 11.49 -0.75
C ALA A 425 -20.74 11.37 -2.13
N ALA A 426 -20.31 10.46 -2.98
CA ALA A 426 -20.82 10.31 -4.35
C ALA A 426 -22.12 9.50 -4.42
N ARG A 427 -23.23 10.08 -3.97
CA ARG A 427 -24.57 9.49 -4.03
C ARG A 427 -24.72 8.13 -3.33
N ASN A 428 -24.07 7.97 -2.19
CA ASN A 428 -24.16 6.75 -1.38
C ASN A 428 -25.06 6.97 -0.18
N ILE A 429 -25.61 5.89 0.32
CA ILE A 429 -26.41 5.83 1.54
C ILE A 429 -25.59 5.19 2.69
N MET A 430 -26.08 5.32 3.92
CA MET A 430 -25.39 4.81 5.10
C MET A 430 -25.12 3.30 5.05
N GLN A 431 -25.99 2.53 4.39
CA GLN A 431 -25.83 1.10 4.19
C GLN A 431 -24.66 0.73 3.26
N ASP A 432 -24.18 1.68 2.44
CA ASP A 432 -23.04 1.49 1.55
C ASP A 432 -21.69 1.74 2.26
N PHE A 433 -21.71 2.44 3.39
CA PHE A 433 -20.49 2.80 4.15
C PHE A 433 -19.57 1.59 4.40
N PRO A 434 -20.04 0.46 4.99
CA PRO A 434 -19.17 -0.70 5.25
C PRO A 434 -18.65 -1.35 3.96
N ILE A 435 -19.41 -1.30 2.87
CA ILE A 435 -18.99 -1.84 1.57
C ILE A 435 -17.89 -0.97 0.97
N ILE A 436 -18.07 0.35 1.00
CA ILE A 436 -17.10 1.31 0.49
C ILE A 436 -15.80 1.19 1.28
N ASP A 437 -15.85 1.22 2.62
CA ASP A 437 -14.70 1.07 3.50
C ASP A 437 -13.95 -0.25 3.22
N ALA A 438 -14.66 -1.38 3.17
CA ALA A 438 -14.10 -2.68 2.84
C ALA A 438 -13.53 -2.74 1.41
N SER A 439 -14.14 -2.04 0.44
CA SER A 439 -13.68 -2.04 -0.94
C SER A 439 -12.33 -1.31 -1.09
N PHE A 440 -12.09 -0.28 -0.31
CA PHE A 440 -10.78 0.40 -0.26
C PHE A 440 -9.75 -0.40 0.54
N ALA A 441 -10.15 -1.12 1.57
CA ALA A 441 -9.31 -1.98 2.41
C ALA A 441 -7.99 -1.31 2.85
N LEU A 442 -8.01 0.00 3.18
CA LEU A 442 -6.83 0.77 3.51
C LEU A 442 -6.39 0.55 4.96
N ALA A 443 -5.09 0.56 5.18
CA ALA A 443 -4.51 0.39 6.50
C ALA A 443 -4.35 1.76 7.19
N VAL A 444 -4.96 1.93 8.37
CA VAL A 444 -4.76 3.13 9.20
C VAL A 444 -3.36 3.12 9.82
N SER A 445 -2.86 1.95 10.19
CA SER A 445 -1.51 1.79 10.74
C SER A 445 -0.37 2.23 9.81
N SER A 446 -0.60 2.21 8.50
CA SER A 446 0.35 2.73 7.51
C SER A 446 0.09 4.18 7.11
N LEU A 447 -0.94 4.77 7.66
CA LEU A 447 -1.27 6.19 7.60
C LEU A 447 -0.63 6.93 8.79
N ASP A 448 -0.72 6.36 9.97
CA ASP A 448 -0.26 6.89 11.26
C ASP A 448 1.18 6.43 11.57
N LEU A 449 2.15 6.78 10.72
CA LEU A 449 3.57 6.39 10.84
C LEU A 449 4.33 7.14 11.92
#